data_1bc357efdf70ac1d47427aa575834601
#
_entry.id   1bc357efdf70ac1d47427aa575834601
#
_cell.length_a   1.000
_cell.length_b   1.000
_cell.length_c   1.000
_cell.angle_alpha   90.00
_cell.angle_beta   90.00
_cell.angle_gamma   90.00
#
_symmetry.space_group_name_H-M   'P 1'
#
loop_
_entity.id
_entity.type
_entity.pdbx_description
1 polymer ?
#
loop_
_entity_poly.entity_id
_entity_poly.type
_entity_poly.pdbx_seq_one_letter_code
_entity_poly.pdbx_strand_id
1 'polypeptide(L)'
;MTQESHQETHHVSIAEYVVSDGASGPYALTTGPDDALWFTLVHSGEIGRLVPGAEPTRHRLESPDCGPTVITPGPDGALWFTEYRADRIGRITVAGAVDEFDVPRPGCGPFGIAAGPDGALWFTETAADRIGRITVDGDVTEFPLPVTGAFPSAITAGTDDAMWFTLNQANAIGRIGMDGAITLHSLPTEAAAPVGIATGRDGALWFVEIAAGQLGRITPDGRITEFPLPDRTARPHAVTVDAEGTAWFTEWGANRIGTLTADGTLTVHDLPTPNSEPHGIAVGPDGAVWTALETGALARITTS
;
A
#
# COMPACT_ATOMS: atom_id res chain seq x y z
N MET A 1 -4.24 -2.62 49.11
CA MET A 1 -4.28 -1.50 48.17
C MET A 1 -4.12 -2.11 46.80
N THR A 2 -5.23 -2.36 46.16
CA THR A 2 -5.32 -2.86 44.78
C THR A 2 -5.14 -1.66 43.84
N GLN A 3 -4.04 -1.60 43.09
CA GLN A 3 -3.88 -0.67 41.98
C GLN A 3 -4.83 -1.13 40.87
N GLU A 4 -5.90 -0.39 40.66
CA GLU A 4 -6.68 -0.47 39.42
C GLU A 4 -5.83 0.20 38.32
N SER A 5 -5.34 -0.61 37.39
CA SER A 5 -4.76 -0.12 36.13
C SER A 5 -5.91 0.48 35.31
N HIS A 6 -5.96 1.80 35.20
CA HIS A 6 -6.78 2.47 34.20
C HIS A 6 -6.20 2.10 32.83
N GLN A 7 -6.85 1.18 32.13
CA GLN A 7 -6.72 1.06 30.69
C GLN A 7 -7.39 2.32 30.11
N GLU A 8 -6.60 3.24 29.61
CA GLU A 8 -7.11 4.32 28.76
C GLU A 8 -7.69 3.66 27.51
N THR A 9 -9.01 3.65 27.41
CA THR A 9 -9.72 3.25 26.20
C THR A 9 -9.56 4.36 25.17
N HIS A 10 -8.58 4.26 24.28
CA HIS A 10 -8.48 5.14 23.12
C HIS A 10 -9.77 5.03 22.31
N HIS A 11 -10.51 6.13 22.24
CA HIS A 11 -11.73 6.19 21.45
C HIS A 11 -11.35 6.41 19.97
N VAL A 12 -11.70 5.46 19.10
CA VAL A 12 -11.52 5.60 17.65
C VAL A 12 -12.78 6.19 17.05
N SER A 13 -12.62 7.22 16.23
CA SER A 13 -13.69 7.83 15.43
C SER A 13 -13.40 7.63 13.95
N ILE A 14 -14.40 7.18 13.18
CA ILE A 14 -14.31 6.94 11.74
C ILE A 14 -15.34 7.83 11.03
N ALA A 15 -14.86 8.65 10.08
CA ALA A 15 -15.70 9.49 9.22
C ALA A 15 -15.42 9.15 7.75
N GLU A 16 -16.48 8.99 6.96
CA GLU A 16 -16.39 8.68 5.53
C GLU A 16 -16.67 9.93 4.68
N TYR A 17 -15.87 10.12 3.64
CA TYR A 17 -15.94 11.22 2.69
C TYR A 17 -16.17 10.65 1.30
N VAL A 18 -17.31 10.95 0.70
CA VAL A 18 -17.61 10.55 -0.68
C VAL A 18 -16.69 11.33 -1.63
N VAL A 19 -15.92 10.62 -2.44
CA VAL A 19 -14.94 11.19 -3.37
C VAL A 19 -15.23 10.86 -4.83
N SER A 20 -16.06 9.85 -5.07
CA SER A 20 -16.51 9.43 -6.40
C SER A 20 -17.86 8.73 -6.31
N ASP A 21 -18.42 8.36 -7.48
CA ASP A 21 -19.48 7.37 -7.51
C ASP A 21 -18.95 5.96 -7.15
N GLY A 22 -19.83 5.08 -6.72
CA GLY A 22 -19.45 3.71 -6.31
C GLY A 22 -18.92 2.83 -7.45
N ALA A 23 -18.96 3.31 -8.71
CA ALA A 23 -18.44 2.57 -9.86
C ALA A 23 -16.95 2.89 -10.16
N SER A 24 -16.41 3.97 -9.60
CA SER A 24 -15.05 4.43 -9.90
C SER A 24 -13.96 3.68 -9.11
N GLY A 25 -14.29 3.14 -7.93
CA GLY A 25 -13.44 2.27 -7.11
C GLY A 25 -12.16 2.94 -6.58
N PRO A 26 -12.23 3.76 -5.51
CA PRO A 26 -11.02 4.19 -4.80
C PRO A 26 -10.22 2.96 -4.33
N TYR A 27 -8.93 2.87 -4.70
CA TYR A 27 -8.14 1.67 -4.44
C TYR A 27 -6.93 1.92 -3.54
N ALA A 28 -6.03 2.83 -3.90
CA ALA A 28 -4.90 3.21 -3.08
C ALA A 28 -4.87 4.72 -2.84
N LEU A 29 -4.22 5.14 -1.78
CA LEU A 29 -4.06 6.56 -1.44
C LEU A 29 -2.71 6.84 -0.80
N THR A 30 -2.29 8.10 -0.90
CA THR A 30 -1.08 8.61 -0.26
C THR A 30 -1.23 10.10 0.05
N THR A 31 -0.41 10.61 0.96
CA THR A 31 -0.24 12.05 1.16
C THR A 31 0.70 12.60 0.10
N GLY A 32 0.25 13.60 -0.65
CA GLY A 32 1.06 14.28 -1.64
C GLY A 32 1.98 15.36 -1.06
N PRO A 33 2.93 15.88 -1.85
CA PRO A 33 3.85 16.94 -1.42
C PRO A 33 3.16 18.30 -1.21
N ASP A 34 1.88 18.41 -1.56
CA ASP A 34 1.01 19.56 -1.38
C ASP A 34 0.04 19.43 -0.20
N ASP A 35 0.33 18.52 0.73
CA ASP A 35 -0.50 18.20 1.90
C ASP A 35 -1.95 17.82 1.55
N ALA A 36 -2.18 17.28 0.36
CA ALA A 36 -3.46 16.70 -0.04
C ALA A 36 -3.37 15.16 -0.05
N LEU A 37 -4.52 14.52 0.08
CA LEU A 37 -4.64 13.09 -0.21
C LEU A 37 -4.78 12.90 -1.72
N TRP A 38 -3.94 12.04 -2.29
CA TRP A 38 -4.01 11.60 -3.67
C TRP A 38 -4.39 10.13 -3.72
N PHE A 39 -5.31 9.75 -4.59
CA PHE A 39 -5.83 8.38 -4.64
C PHE A 39 -6.14 7.95 -6.08
N THR A 40 -6.07 6.64 -6.28
CA THR A 40 -6.40 6.02 -7.56
C THR A 40 -7.86 5.63 -7.62
N LEU A 41 -8.47 5.74 -8.81
CA LEU A 41 -9.82 5.30 -9.12
C LEU A 41 -9.72 4.18 -10.18
N VAL A 42 -9.59 2.94 -9.70
CA VAL A 42 -9.13 1.78 -10.49
C VAL A 42 -10.07 1.37 -11.61
N HIS A 43 -11.35 1.72 -11.52
CA HIS A 43 -12.36 1.34 -12.51
C HIS A 43 -12.69 2.45 -13.52
N SER A 44 -12.27 3.68 -13.25
CA SER A 44 -12.57 4.83 -14.14
C SER A 44 -11.34 5.43 -14.82
N GLY A 45 -10.12 4.93 -14.54
CA GLY A 45 -8.89 5.47 -15.11
C GLY A 45 -8.68 6.94 -14.71
N GLU A 46 -8.83 7.24 -13.42
CA GLU A 46 -8.69 8.59 -12.90
C GLU A 46 -7.77 8.60 -11.67
N ILE A 47 -7.13 9.74 -11.44
CA ILE A 47 -6.44 10.07 -10.18
C ILE A 47 -7.26 11.12 -9.45
N GLY A 48 -7.64 10.82 -8.21
CA GLY A 48 -8.35 11.74 -7.34
C GLY A 48 -7.42 12.52 -6.40
N ARG A 49 -7.85 13.71 -6.00
CA ARG A 49 -7.18 14.57 -5.02
C ARG A 49 -8.19 15.14 -4.05
N LEU A 50 -7.93 15.02 -2.76
CA LEU A 50 -8.76 15.54 -1.67
C LEU A 50 -7.90 16.36 -0.69
N VAL A 51 -8.23 17.63 -0.51
CA VAL A 51 -7.79 18.39 0.66
C VAL A 51 -8.85 18.19 1.73
N PRO A 52 -8.51 17.75 2.96
CA PRO A 52 -9.50 17.56 4.01
C PRO A 52 -10.35 18.83 4.23
N GLY A 53 -11.67 18.68 4.13
CA GLY A 53 -12.61 19.79 4.24
C GLY A 53 -12.95 20.51 2.93
N ALA A 54 -12.38 20.11 1.79
CA ALA A 54 -12.71 20.63 0.47
C ALA A 54 -13.40 19.56 -0.40
N GLU A 55 -13.98 19.99 -1.52
CA GLU A 55 -14.50 19.07 -2.54
C GLU A 55 -13.37 18.32 -3.24
N PRO A 56 -13.51 17.03 -3.54
CA PRO A 56 -12.50 16.27 -4.26
C PRO A 56 -12.40 16.73 -5.74
N THR A 57 -11.19 16.68 -6.27
CA THR A 57 -10.94 16.88 -7.70
C THR A 57 -10.48 15.58 -8.34
N ARG A 58 -10.71 15.41 -9.66
CA ARG A 58 -10.35 14.22 -10.41
C ARG A 58 -9.64 14.58 -11.71
N HIS A 59 -8.61 13.80 -12.06
CA HIS A 59 -7.80 13.95 -13.26
C HIS A 59 -7.91 12.67 -14.08
N ARG A 60 -8.39 12.78 -15.30
CA ARG A 60 -8.54 11.64 -16.23
C ARG A 60 -7.19 11.29 -16.84
N LEU A 61 -6.91 9.99 -16.91
CA LEU A 61 -5.78 9.44 -17.62
C LEU A 61 -6.13 9.23 -19.11
N GLU A 62 -5.13 8.93 -19.94
CA GLU A 62 -5.32 8.74 -21.37
C GLU A 62 -6.35 7.65 -21.66
N SER A 63 -6.28 6.53 -20.94
CA SER A 63 -7.20 5.42 -21.07
C SER A 63 -8.09 5.26 -19.82
N PRO A 64 -9.42 5.24 -19.95
CA PRO A 64 -10.32 4.98 -18.82
C PRO A 64 -10.21 3.56 -18.27
N ASP A 65 -9.67 2.63 -19.06
CA ASP A 65 -9.52 1.22 -18.70
C ASP A 65 -8.10 0.86 -18.21
N CYS A 66 -7.21 1.85 -18.04
CA CYS A 66 -5.81 1.61 -17.66
C CYS A 66 -5.62 0.96 -16.29
N GLY A 67 -6.60 1.10 -15.40
CA GLY A 67 -6.59 0.49 -14.06
C GLY A 67 -5.46 1.03 -13.18
N PRO A 68 -5.48 2.31 -12.78
CA PRO A 68 -4.48 2.83 -11.86
C PRO A 68 -4.60 2.14 -10.50
N THR A 69 -3.49 1.55 -10.00
CA THR A 69 -3.51 0.77 -8.76
C THR A 69 -2.84 1.50 -7.61
N VAL A 70 -1.53 1.42 -7.46
CA VAL A 70 -0.82 2.04 -6.34
C VAL A 70 -0.27 3.40 -6.73
N ILE A 71 -0.28 4.35 -5.79
CA ILE A 71 0.21 5.72 -5.96
C ILE A 71 1.16 6.10 -4.82
N THR A 72 2.24 6.82 -5.13
CA THR A 72 3.28 7.23 -4.18
C THR A 72 3.83 8.61 -4.52
N PRO A 73 4.31 9.41 -3.55
CA PRO A 73 5.09 10.61 -3.84
C PRO A 73 6.43 10.23 -4.48
N GLY A 74 6.81 10.96 -5.53
CA GLY A 74 8.11 10.83 -6.16
C GLY A 74 9.14 11.82 -5.61
N PRO A 75 10.43 11.57 -5.87
CA PRO A 75 11.52 12.45 -5.42
C PRO A 75 11.56 13.81 -6.15
N ASP A 76 10.81 13.92 -7.24
CA ASP A 76 10.67 15.13 -8.09
C ASP A 76 9.49 16.03 -7.69
N GLY A 77 8.81 15.73 -6.58
CA GLY A 77 7.65 16.48 -6.09
C GLY A 77 6.35 16.24 -6.87
N ALA A 78 6.31 15.19 -7.70
CA ALA A 78 5.09 14.68 -8.34
C ALA A 78 4.60 13.42 -7.62
N LEU A 79 3.40 12.96 -8.00
CA LEU A 79 2.89 11.64 -7.62
C LEU A 79 3.17 10.67 -8.78
N TRP A 80 3.54 9.45 -8.45
CA TRP A 80 3.79 8.38 -9.41
C TRP A 80 2.85 7.21 -9.11
N PHE A 81 2.32 6.58 -10.16
CA PHE A 81 1.34 5.51 -10.02
C PHE A 81 1.52 4.44 -11.11
N THR A 82 1.02 3.26 -10.83
CA THR A 82 1.02 2.13 -11.77
C THR A 82 -0.31 2.06 -12.50
N GLU A 83 -0.27 1.75 -13.79
CA GLU A 83 -1.44 1.47 -14.64
C GLU A 83 -1.43 0.00 -15.04
N TYR A 84 -2.03 -0.81 -14.17
CA TYR A 84 -1.93 -2.29 -14.21
C TYR A 84 -2.35 -2.91 -15.55
N ARG A 85 -3.42 -2.39 -16.17
CA ARG A 85 -3.97 -2.94 -17.42
C ARG A 85 -3.37 -2.32 -18.68
N ALA A 86 -2.63 -1.22 -18.54
CA ALA A 86 -2.01 -0.52 -19.65
C ALA A 86 -0.50 -0.77 -19.77
N ASP A 87 0.09 -1.52 -18.83
CA ASP A 87 1.54 -1.75 -18.75
C ASP A 87 2.34 -0.43 -18.74
N ARG A 88 1.88 0.54 -17.94
CA ARG A 88 2.48 1.87 -17.85
C ARG A 88 2.76 2.29 -16.41
N ILE A 89 3.66 3.23 -16.28
CA ILE A 89 3.86 4.03 -15.07
C ILE A 89 3.40 5.45 -15.38
N GLY A 90 2.45 5.94 -14.58
CA GLY A 90 1.96 7.31 -14.68
C GLY A 90 2.65 8.23 -13.68
N ARG A 91 2.76 9.50 -14.03
CA ARG A 91 3.26 10.60 -13.22
C ARG A 91 2.27 11.76 -13.28
N ILE A 92 1.88 12.31 -12.15
CA ILE A 92 1.00 13.48 -12.09
C ILE A 92 1.60 14.56 -11.19
N THR A 93 1.71 15.77 -11.68
CA THR A 93 2.14 16.90 -10.85
C THR A 93 1.00 17.36 -9.93
N VAL A 94 1.31 18.08 -8.86
CA VAL A 94 0.30 18.69 -7.97
C VAL A 94 -0.63 19.69 -8.68
N ALA A 95 -0.23 20.17 -9.86
CA ALA A 95 -1.06 21.00 -10.73
C ALA A 95 -1.97 20.19 -11.67
N GLY A 96 -1.87 18.84 -11.66
CA GLY A 96 -2.70 17.95 -12.46
C GLY A 96 -2.17 17.65 -13.87
N ALA A 97 -0.92 18.02 -14.21
CA ALA A 97 -0.31 17.62 -15.48
C ALA A 97 0.15 16.15 -15.38
N VAL A 98 -0.25 15.33 -16.36
CA VAL A 98 0.00 13.88 -16.41
C VAL A 98 1.02 13.57 -17.49
N ASP A 99 1.98 12.72 -17.16
CA ASP A 99 2.89 12.04 -18.08
C ASP A 99 2.72 10.53 -17.89
N GLU A 100 2.78 9.74 -18.97
CA GLU A 100 2.66 8.28 -18.93
C GLU A 100 3.84 7.63 -19.66
N PHE A 101 4.44 6.59 -19.08
CA PHE A 101 5.64 5.91 -19.56
C PHE A 101 5.36 4.42 -19.79
N ASP A 102 5.58 3.93 -20.98
CA ASP A 102 5.43 2.51 -21.29
C ASP A 102 6.48 1.67 -20.56
N VAL A 103 6.06 0.59 -19.92
CA VAL A 103 6.98 -0.44 -19.45
C VAL A 103 7.38 -1.31 -20.65
N PRO A 104 8.70 -1.63 -20.84
CA PRO A 104 9.17 -2.28 -22.06
C PRO A 104 8.54 -3.64 -22.37
N ARG A 105 7.96 -4.31 -21.37
CA ARG A 105 7.38 -5.64 -21.47
C ARG A 105 5.85 -5.60 -21.48
N PRO A 106 5.19 -5.92 -22.62
CA PRO A 106 3.73 -6.04 -22.68
C PRO A 106 3.21 -7.18 -21.80
N GLY A 107 2.10 -6.95 -21.12
CA GLY A 107 1.46 -7.91 -20.23
C GLY A 107 2.20 -8.08 -18.89
N CYS A 108 3.05 -7.14 -18.49
CA CYS A 108 3.81 -7.23 -17.24
C CYS A 108 2.95 -6.95 -16.00
N GLY A 109 1.89 -6.15 -16.12
CA GLY A 109 0.99 -5.81 -15.02
C GLY A 109 1.69 -5.08 -13.87
N PRO A 110 2.16 -3.81 -14.05
CA PRO A 110 2.79 -3.06 -12.97
C PRO A 110 1.77 -2.79 -11.86
N PHE A 111 2.14 -3.09 -10.60
CA PHE A 111 1.17 -3.04 -9.50
C PHE A 111 1.63 -2.16 -8.33
N GLY A 112 2.57 -2.63 -7.50
CA GLY A 112 3.14 -1.85 -6.41
C GLY A 112 4.17 -0.84 -6.91
N ILE A 113 4.24 0.35 -6.31
CA ILE A 113 5.24 1.37 -6.63
C ILE A 113 5.64 2.14 -5.38
N ALA A 114 6.93 2.43 -5.22
CA ALA A 114 7.48 3.23 -4.14
C ALA A 114 8.74 3.98 -4.58
N ALA A 115 9.00 5.13 -3.95
CA ALA A 115 10.25 5.85 -4.13
C ALA A 115 11.41 5.08 -3.48
N GLY A 116 12.50 4.91 -4.22
CA GLY A 116 13.72 4.29 -3.73
C GLY A 116 14.71 5.29 -3.15
N PRO A 117 15.68 4.83 -2.35
CA PRO A 117 16.73 5.67 -1.77
C PRO A 117 17.71 6.24 -2.81
N ASP A 118 17.68 5.71 -4.02
CA ASP A 118 18.50 6.13 -5.17
C ASP A 118 17.87 7.25 -6.03
N GLY A 119 16.74 7.82 -5.57
CA GLY A 119 16.03 8.88 -6.27
C GLY A 119 15.24 8.42 -7.52
N ALA A 120 14.98 7.12 -7.66
CA ALA A 120 14.11 6.54 -8.67
C ALA A 120 12.84 5.96 -8.03
N LEU A 121 11.88 5.57 -8.88
CA LEU A 121 10.72 4.80 -8.47
C LEU A 121 10.98 3.32 -8.75
N TRP A 122 10.58 2.46 -7.83
CA TRP A 122 10.67 1.01 -7.97
C TRP A 122 9.27 0.41 -7.96
N PHE A 123 9.00 -0.51 -8.87
CA PHE A 123 7.67 -1.09 -9.03
C PHE A 123 7.72 -2.61 -9.24
N THR A 124 6.63 -3.27 -8.94
CA THR A 124 6.48 -4.72 -9.17
C THR A 124 5.78 -4.98 -10.50
N GLU A 125 6.20 -6.02 -11.21
CA GLU A 125 5.57 -6.50 -12.44
C GLU A 125 4.96 -7.87 -12.15
N THR A 126 3.68 -7.89 -11.75
CA THR A 126 3.01 -9.07 -11.18
C THR A 126 2.95 -10.26 -12.13
N ALA A 127 2.77 -10.03 -13.41
CA ALA A 127 2.63 -11.08 -14.43
C ALA A 127 3.96 -11.46 -15.10
N ALA A 128 5.05 -10.73 -14.81
CA ALA A 128 6.34 -10.92 -15.47
C ALA A 128 7.44 -11.44 -14.53
N ASP A 129 7.16 -11.65 -13.24
CA ASP A 129 8.14 -12.05 -12.23
C ASP A 129 9.37 -11.13 -12.22
N ARG A 130 9.15 -9.81 -12.14
CA ARG A 130 10.19 -8.79 -12.17
C ARG A 130 9.95 -7.69 -11.17
N ILE A 131 11.04 -7.00 -10.84
CA ILE A 131 11.02 -5.68 -10.23
C ILE A 131 11.49 -4.68 -11.27
N GLY A 132 10.68 -3.67 -11.54
CA GLY A 132 11.02 -2.56 -12.41
C GLY A 132 11.56 -1.38 -11.61
N ARG A 133 12.40 -0.58 -12.24
CA ARG A 133 12.93 0.69 -11.74
C ARG A 133 12.79 1.74 -12.83
N ILE A 134 12.20 2.89 -12.52
CA ILE A 134 12.03 4.01 -13.45
C ILE A 134 12.65 5.28 -12.85
N THR A 135 13.48 5.98 -13.62
CA THR A 135 14.00 7.30 -13.24
C THR A 135 12.93 8.36 -13.40
N VAL A 136 13.10 9.53 -12.81
CA VAL A 136 12.19 10.68 -13.00
C VAL A 136 12.16 11.20 -14.44
N ASP A 137 13.12 10.81 -15.25
CA ASP A 137 13.19 11.12 -16.69
C ASP A 137 12.50 10.06 -17.58
N GLY A 138 12.01 8.94 -16.98
CA GLY A 138 11.27 7.88 -17.67
C GLY A 138 12.12 6.69 -18.12
N ASP A 139 13.40 6.61 -17.76
CA ASP A 139 14.27 5.48 -18.14
C ASP A 139 13.94 4.26 -17.27
N VAL A 140 13.50 3.15 -17.89
CA VAL A 140 13.10 1.91 -17.23
C VAL A 140 14.23 0.88 -17.26
N THR A 141 14.45 0.23 -16.11
CA THR A 141 15.32 -0.93 -15.93
C THR A 141 14.56 -2.05 -15.23
N GLU A 142 14.68 -3.29 -15.68
CA GLU A 142 13.97 -4.45 -15.14
C GLU A 142 14.94 -5.48 -14.54
N PHE A 143 14.60 -6.03 -13.36
CA PHE A 143 15.36 -7.05 -12.64
C PHE A 143 14.53 -8.32 -12.52
N PRO A 144 14.92 -9.44 -13.17
CA PRO A 144 14.19 -10.70 -13.10
C PRO A 144 14.30 -11.31 -11.70
N LEU A 145 13.20 -11.83 -11.18
CA LEU A 145 13.20 -12.61 -9.94
C LEU A 145 13.88 -13.98 -10.15
N PRO A 146 14.53 -14.54 -9.13
CA PRO A 146 15.16 -15.85 -9.21
C PRO A 146 14.15 -17.02 -9.17
N VAL A 147 12.86 -16.72 -9.14
CA VAL A 147 11.73 -17.67 -9.08
C VAL A 147 10.67 -17.27 -10.11
N THR A 148 9.86 -18.24 -10.54
CA THR A 148 8.78 -18.03 -11.51
C THR A 148 7.42 -18.27 -10.88
N GLY A 149 6.38 -17.60 -11.40
CA GLY A 149 5.03 -17.65 -10.84
C GLY A 149 4.95 -17.01 -9.46
N ALA A 150 5.82 -16.03 -9.19
CA ALA A 150 5.98 -15.44 -7.87
C ALA A 150 4.88 -14.45 -7.51
N PHE A 151 4.31 -13.76 -8.51
CA PHE A 151 3.32 -12.72 -8.35
C PHE A 151 3.76 -11.61 -7.37
N PRO A 152 4.82 -10.83 -7.71
CA PRO A 152 5.24 -9.71 -6.88
C PRO A 152 4.11 -8.68 -6.76
N SER A 153 3.78 -8.27 -5.52
CA SER A 153 2.62 -7.42 -5.24
C SER A 153 3.04 -6.03 -4.75
N ALA A 154 3.08 -5.77 -3.46
CA ALA A 154 3.49 -4.48 -2.93
C ALA A 154 5.02 -4.35 -2.80
N ILE A 155 5.51 -3.11 -2.80
CA ILE A 155 6.93 -2.76 -2.64
C ILE A 155 7.06 -1.51 -1.77
N THR A 156 8.10 -1.44 -0.96
CA THR A 156 8.43 -0.29 -0.10
C THR A 156 9.94 -0.15 0.07
N ALA A 157 10.43 1.03 0.38
CA ALA A 157 11.82 1.25 0.74
C ALA A 157 12.07 0.79 2.18
N GLY A 158 13.13 0.01 2.40
CA GLY A 158 13.65 -0.32 3.73
C GLY A 158 14.54 0.79 4.30
N THR A 159 14.93 0.65 5.56
CA THR A 159 15.91 1.53 6.22
C THR A 159 17.36 1.11 5.98
N ASP A 160 17.56 0.05 5.21
CA ASP A 160 18.83 -0.60 4.88
C ASP A 160 19.29 -0.35 3.44
N ASP A 161 18.84 0.78 2.86
CA ASP A 161 19.12 1.20 1.47
C ASP A 161 18.74 0.13 0.44
N ALA A 162 17.64 -0.57 0.65
CA ALA A 162 17.10 -1.58 -0.25
C ALA A 162 15.58 -1.43 -0.41
N MET A 163 15.03 -2.01 -1.47
CA MET A 163 13.59 -2.17 -1.63
C MET A 163 13.17 -3.53 -1.13
N TRP A 164 12.01 -3.57 -0.47
CA TRP A 164 11.40 -4.78 0.04
C TRP A 164 10.02 -4.98 -0.58
N PHE A 165 9.70 -6.20 -0.97
CA PHE A 165 8.48 -6.50 -1.70
C PHE A 165 7.89 -7.86 -1.31
N THR A 166 6.58 -7.99 -1.49
CA THR A 166 5.85 -9.23 -1.25
C THR A 166 5.77 -10.07 -2.52
N LEU A 167 5.91 -11.39 -2.36
CA LEU A 167 5.75 -12.38 -3.41
C LEU A 167 4.57 -13.28 -3.06
N ASN A 168 3.39 -12.91 -3.54
CA ASN A 168 2.12 -13.49 -3.14
C ASN A 168 2.07 -15.02 -3.37
N GLN A 169 2.40 -15.48 -4.57
CA GLN A 169 2.34 -16.91 -4.92
C GLN A 169 3.62 -17.67 -4.57
N ALA A 170 4.76 -17.00 -4.49
CA ALA A 170 5.99 -17.62 -4.01
C ALA A 170 6.05 -17.72 -2.48
N ASN A 171 5.06 -17.17 -1.76
CA ASN A 171 4.97 -17.23 -0.30
C ASN A 171 6.24 -16.73 0.40
N ALA A 172 6.73 -15.56 -0.02
CA ALA A 172 8.00 -15.00 0.45
C ALA A 172 7.97 -13.46 0.50
N ILE A 173 8.90 -12.90 1.24
CA ILE A 173 9.28 -11.48 1.17
C ILE A 173 10.59 -11.39 0.41
N GLY A 174 10.65 -10.54 -0.61
CA GLY A 174 11.83 -10.25 -1.39
C GLY A 174 12.51 -8.96 -0.93
N ARG A 175 13.83 -8.92 -1.08
CA ARG A 175 14.67 -7.74 -0.89
C ARG A 175 15.55 -7.56 -2.13
N ILE A 176 15.60 -6.33 -2.67
CA ILE A 176 16.49 -5.98 -3.77
C ILE A 176 17.37 -4.79 -3.39
N GLY A 177 18.68 -4.95 -3.48
CA GLY A 177 19.65 -3.88 -3.32
C GLY A 177 19.66 -2.94 -4.54
N MET A 178 20.26 -1.76 -4.38
CA MET A 178 20.39 -0.79 -5.48
C MET A 178 21.32 -1.29 -6.61
N ASP A 179 22.10 -2.34 -6.36
CA ASP A 179 22.91 -3.06 -7.34
C ASP A 179 22.12 -4.14 -8.11
N GLY A 180 20.83 -4.34 -7.79
CA GLY A 180 19.97 -5.36 -8.38
C GLY A 180 20.09 -6.75 -7.74
N ALA A 181 20.87 -6.93 -6.68
CA ALA A 181 20.97 -8.20 -5.97
C ALA A 181 19.69 -8.52 -5.20
N ILE A 182 19.07 -9.68 -5.49
CA ILE A 182 17.80 -10.11 -4.90
C ILE A 182 18.02 -11.21 -3.87
N THR A 183 17.40 -11.05 -2.70
CA THR A 183 17.32 -12.07 -1.64
C THR A 183 15.87 -12.38 -1.34
N LEU A 184 15.53 -13.65 -1.09
CA LEU A 184 14.17 -14.09 -0.75
C LEU A 184 14.14 -14.69 0.66
N HIS A 185 13.10 -14.36 1.41
CA HIS A 185 12.81 -14.85 2.75
C HIS A 185 11.47 -15.59 2.73
N SER A 186 11.49 -16.91 2.78
CA SER A 186 10.28 -17.74 2.80
C SER A 186 9.48 -17.51 4.08
N LEU A 187 8.16 -17.42 3.95
CA LEU A 187 7.28 -17.30 5.12
C LEU A 187 7.17 -18.61 5.89
N PRO A 188 7.08 -18.58 7.23
CA PRO A 188 6.86 -19.77 8.04
C PRO A 188 5.51 -20.45 7.77
N THR A 189 4.44 -19.65 7.61
CA THR A 189 3.10 -20.17 7.27
C THR A 189 3.00 -20.46 5.78
N GLU A 190 2.67 -21.71 5.42
CA GLU A 190 2.48 -22.11 4.01
C GLU A 190 1.24 -21.45 3.39
N ALA A 191 1.33 -21.11 2.12
CA ALA A 191 0.25 -20.48 1.33
C ALA A 191 -0.36 -19.24 1.99
N ALA A 192 0.45 -18.46 2.69
CA ALA A 192 0.02 -17.27 3.42
C ALA A 192 -0.38 -16.11 2.49
N ALA A 193 0.14 -16.09 1.27
CA ALA A 193 -0.13 -15.11 0.23
C ALA A 193 0.10 -13.65 0.70
N PRO A 194 1.35 -13.21 0.92
CA PRO A 194 1.63 -11.85 1.36
C PRO A 194 1.26 -10.82 0.27
N VAL A 195 0.65 -9.67 0.67
CA VAL A 195 0.17 -8.63 -0.25
C VAL A 195 0.75 -7.26 0.10
N GLY A 196 0.17 -6.53 1.06
CA GLY A 196 0.63 -5.21 1.48
C GLY A 196 1.90 -5.28 2.32
N ILE A 197 2.80 -4.29 2.19
CA ILE A 197 4.02 -4.14 3.00
C ILE A 197 4.30 -2.67 3.27
N ALA A 198 4.76 -2.36 4.48
CA ALA A 198 5.14 -1.01 4.89
C ALA A 198 6.31 -1.06 5.87
N THR A 199 7.16 -0.04 5.83
CA THR A 199 8.33 0.10 6.69
C THR A 199 7.95 0.75 8.02
N GLY A 200 8.31 0.09 9.13
CA GLY A 200 8.16 0.62 10.47
C GLY A 200 9.31 1.56 10.87
N ARG A 201 9.10 2.40 11.87
CA ARG A 201 10.09 3.35 12.38
C ARG A 201 11.32 2.69 13.00
N ASP A 202 11.18 1.47 13.47
CA ASP A 202 12.26 0.66 14.04
C ASP A 202 13.08 -0.07 12.96
N GLY A 203 12.77 0.19 11.68
CA GLY A 203 13.43 -0.38 10.52
C GLY A 203 12.95 -1.77 10.14
N ALA A 204 12.06 -2.38 10.90
CA ALA A 204 11.41 -3.62 10.48
C ALA A 204 10.24 -3.31 9.54
N LEU A 205 9.86 -4.28 8.74
CA LEU A 205 8.77 -4.13 7.79
C LEU A 205 7.58 -4.97 8.24
N TRP A 206 6.41 -4.35 8.19
CA TRP A 206 5.13 -4.99 8.43
C TRP A 206 4.50 -5.40 7.11
N PHE A 207 3.92 -6.57 7.05
CA PHE A 207 3.20 -7.06 5.88
C PHE A 207 1.95 -7.83 6.28
N VAL A 208 1.02 -7.97 5.35
CA VAL A 208 -0.23 -8.69 5.56
C VAL A 208 -0.23 -9.98 4.76
N GLU A 209 -0.75 -11.05 5.34
CA GLU A 209 -0.88 -12.37 4.76
C GLU A 209 -2.36 -12.68 4.54
N ILE A 210 -2.86 -12.33 3.34
CA ILE A 210 -4.29 -12.29 3.03
C ILE A 210 -4.97 -13.66 3.12
N ALA A 211 -4.29 -14.73 2.69
CA ALA A 211 -4.86 -16.07 2.71
C ALA A 211 -4.76 -16.73 4.10
N ALA A 212 -3.72 -16.40 4.85
CA ALA A 212 -3.54 -16.91 6.20
C ALA A 212 -4.33 -16.11 7.26
N GLY A 213 -4.83 -14.92 6.94
CA GLY A 213 -5.55 -14.06 7.88
C GLY A 213 -4.66 -13.65 9.05
N GLN A 214 -3.48 -13.10 8.76
CA GLN A 214 -2.51 -12.68 9.78
C GLN A 214 -1.63 -11.54 9.27
N LEU A 215 -0.91 -10.90 10.20
CA LEU A 215 0.17 -9.99 9.86
C LEU A 215 1.50 -10.69 10.04
N GLY A 216 2.50 -10.24 9.28
CA GLY A 216 3.88 -10.60 9.47
C GLY A 216 4.74 -9.37 9.70
N ARG A 217 5.87 -9.56 10.36
CA ARG A 217 6.89 -8.54 10.57
C ARG A 217 8.26 -9.14 10.27
N ILE A 218 9.02 -8.50 9.40
CA ILE A 218 10.37 -8.94 9.04
C ILE A 218 11.39 -7.86 9.41
N THR A 219 12.46 -8.26 10.08
CA THR A 219 13.60 -7.37 10.37
C THR A 219 14.58 -7.34 9.18
N PRO A 220 15.42 -6.29 9.03
CA PRO A 220 16.40 -6.22 7.93
C PRO A 220 17.39 -7.39 7.86
N ASP A 221 17.61 -8.10 8.98
CA ASP A 221 18.40 -9.34 9.04
C ASP A 221 17.60 -10.60 8.62
N GLY A 222 16.33 -10.43 8.19
CA GLY A 222 15.51 -11.51 7.64
C GLY A 222 14.73 -12.33 8.66
N ARG A 223 14.67 -11.94 9.93
CA ARG A 223 13.90 -12.65 10.95
C ARG A 223 12.42 -12.30 10.85
N ILE A 224 11.57 -13.29 10.65
CA ILE A 224 10.12 -13.15 10.50
C ILE A 224 9.41 -13.53 11.81
N THR A 225 8.41 -12.73 12.17
CA THR A 225 7.45 -13.00 13.23
C THR A 225 6.04 -12.85 12.66
N GLU A 226 5.15 -13.79 12.94
CA GLU A 226 3.77 -13.81 12.45
C GLU A 226 2.79 -13.57 13.61
N PHE A 227 1.72 -12.81 13.34
CA PHE A 227 0.69 -12.43 14.30
C PHE A 227 -0.69 -12.84 13.76
N PRO A 228 -1.20 -14.01 14.17
CA PRO A 228 -2.51 -14.49 13.74
C PRO A 228 -3.64 -13.56 14.18
N LEU A 229 -4.53 -13.19 13.25
CA LEU A 229 -5.75 -12.45 13.58
C LEU A 229 -6.76 -13.39 14.27
N PRO A 230 -7.58 -12.90 15.21
CA PRO A 230 -8.67 -13.69 15.80
C PRO A 230 -9.65 -14.21 14.74
N ASP A 231 -9.95 -13.39 13.74
CA ASP A 231 -10.72 -13.77 12.57
C ASP A 231 -9.79 -14.08 11.39
N ARG A 232 -9.48 -15.34 11.18
CA ARG A 232 -8.60 -15.81 10.08
C ARG A 232 -9.21 -15.61 8.69
N THR A 233 -10.49 -15.29 8.59
CA THR A 233 -11.19 -15.02 7.34
C THR A 233 -11.27 -13.54 6.99
N ALA A 234 -10.72 -12.67 7.83
CA ALA A 234 -10.78 -11.21 7.68
C ALA A 234 -10.07 -10.67 6.42
N ARG A 235 -9.16 -11.46 5.82
CA ARG A 235 -8.41 -11.10 4.61
C ARG A 235 -7.74 -9.73 4.71
N PRO A 236 -6.70 -9.59 5.54
CA PRO A 236 -5.95 -8.33 5.62
C PRO A 236 -5.33 -8.01 4.27
N HIS A 237 -5.46 -6.74 3.80
CA HIS A 237 -5.08 -6.39 2.42
C HIS A 237 -3.95 -5.37 2.35
N ALA A 238 -4.01 -4.27 3.08
CA ALA A 238 -2.98 -3.24 3.11
C ALA A 238 -2.55 -2.91 4.54
N VAL A 239 -1.36 -2.36 4.69
CA VAL A 239 -0.78 -1.97 5.98
C VAL A 239 -0.01 -0.66 5.84
N THR A 240 -0.09 0.19 6.88
CA THR A 240 0.76 1.37 7.07
C THR A 240 1.21 1.43 8.52
N VAL A 241 2.22 2.23 8.84
CA VAL A 241 2.72 2.40 10.22
C VAL A 241 2.67 3.88 10.58
N ASP A 242 2.04 4.19 11.70
CA ASP A 242 1.92 5.56 12.18
C ASP A 242 3.19 6.08 12.88
N ALA A 243 3.11 7.31 13.39
CA ALA A 243 4.20 7.98 14.07
C ALA A 243 4.59 7.30 15.40
N GLU A 244 3.67 6.61 16.02
CA GLU A 244 3.83 5.88 17.29
C GLU A 244 4.40 4.46 17.07
N GLY A 245 4.47 4.00 15.81
CA GLY A 245 4.96 2.67 15.45
C GLY A 245 3.87 1.60 15.44
N THR A 246 2.61 2.00 15.52
CA THR A 246 1.46 1.09 15.40
C THR A 246 1.23 0.73 13.94
N ALA A 247 1.14 -0.54 13.63
CA ALA A 247 0.72 -1.02 12.31
C ALA A 247 -0.81 -0.92 12.21
N TRP A 248 -1.27 -0.16 11.21
CA TRP A 248 -2.68 -0.03 10.83
C TRP A 248 -2.91 -0.84 9.57
N PHE A 249 -3.97 -1.62 9.52
CA PHE A 249 -4.24 -2.48 8.37
C PHE A 249 -5.73 -2.56 8.05
N THR A 250 -6.02 -2.82 6.79
CA THR A 250 -7.38 -3.06 6.31
C THR A 250 -7.72 -4.54 6.40
N GLU A 251 -8.92 -4.88 6.86
CA GLU A 251 -9.52 -6.21 6.78
C GLU A 251 -10.60 -6.21 5.69
N TRP A 252 -10.17 -6.43 4.45
CA TRP A 252 -11.03 -6.37 3.27
C TRP A 252 -12.22 -7.31 3.36
N GLY A 253 -11.99 -8.55 3.79
CA GLY A 253 -13.05 -9.57 3.90
C GLY A 253 -14.01 -9.36 5.08
N ALA A 254 -13.62 -8.54 6.07
CA ALA A 254 -14.43 -8.30 7.28
C ALA A 254 -14.97 -6.88 7.37
N ASN A 255 -14.66 -6.00 6.42
CA ASN A 255 -15.10 -4.60 6.40
C ASN A 255 -14.67 -3.82 7.66
N ARG A 256 -13.40 -3.97 8.06
CA ARG A 256 -12.84 -3.39 9.28
C ARG A 256 -11.46 -2.76 9.05
N ILE A 257 -11.05 -1.95 10.00
CA ILE A 257 -9.67 -1.48 10.16
C ILE A 257 -9.12 -2.07 11.45
N GLY A 258 -7.92 -2.64 11.38
CA GLY A 258 -7.22 -3.18 12.53
C GLY A 258 -5.99 -2.37 12.90
N THR A 259 -5.57 -2.47 14.16
CA THR A 259 -4.28 -1.98 14.65
C THR A 259 -3.53 -3.10 15.35
N LEU A 260 -2.22 -3.11 15.18
CA LEU A 260 -1.33 -4.05 15.85
C LEU A 260 -0.07 -3.32 16.32
N THR A 261 0.19 -3.35 17.60
CA THR A 261 1.41 -2.81 18.20
C THR A 261 2.54 -3.86 18.20
N ALA A 262 3.77 -3.42 18.36
CA ALA A 262 4.94 -4.32 18.34
C ALA A 262 4.94 -5.36 19.48
N ASP A 263 4.23 -5.09 20.59
CA ASP A 263 4.04 -6.04 21.71
C ASP A 263 2.91 -7.05 21.47
N GLY A 264 2.22 -6.97 20.31
CA GLY A 264 1.17 -7.89 19.90
C GLY A 264 -0.24 -7.48 20.36
N THR A 265 -0.44 -6.26 20.88
CA THR A 265 -1.78 -5.76 21.20
C THR A 265 -2.53 -5.45 19.90
N LEU A 266 -3.67 -6.13 19.71
CA LEU A 266 -4.51 -6.01 18.51
C LEU A 266 -5.85 -5.42 18.88
N THR A 267 -6.31 -4.44 18.07
CA THR A 267 -7.69 -3.92 18.13
C THR A 267 -8.27 -3.85 16.71
N VAL A 268 -9.61 -3.94 16.60
CA VAL A 268 -10.32 -3.84 15.33
C VAL A 268 -11.54 -2.92 15.46
N HIS A 269 -11.88 -2.23 14.35
CA HIS A 269 -12.95 -1.25 14.30
C HIS A 269 -13.76 -1.46 13.03
N ASP A 270 -15.07 -1.64 13.18
CA ASP A 270 -15.98 -1.79 12.05
C ASP A 270 -16.09 -0.48 11.27
N LEU A 271 -16.09 -0.55 9.95
CA LEU A 271 -16.36 0.59 9.08
C LEU A 271 -17.86 0.91 9.10
N PRO A 272 -18.25 2.22 9.09
CA PRO A 272 -19.65 2.64 9.17
C PRO A 272 -20.51 2.09 8.03
N THR A 273 -20.01 2.17 6.78
CA THR A 273 -20.72 1.63 5.60
C THR A 273 -20.42 0.14 5.45
N PRO A 274 -21.42 -0.74 5.44
CA PRO A 274 -21.22 -2.16 5.24
C PRO A 274 -20.76 -2.48 3.80
N ASN A 275 -19.94 -3.52 3.65
CA ASN A 275 -19.42 -3.99 2.36
C ASN A 275 -18.69 -2.88 1.57
N SER A 276 -17.96 -2.03 2.26
CA SER A 276 -17.22 -0.92 1.65
C SER A 276 -15.88 -1.33 1.03
N GLU A 277 -15.43 -2.56 1.27
CA GLU A 277 -14.22 -3.16 0.69
C GLU A 277 -12.99 -2.25 0.87
N PRO A 278 -12.45 -2.15 2.10
CA PRO A 278 -11.29 -1.30 2.36
C PRO A 278 -10.04 -1.89 1.70
N HIS A 279 -9.36 -1.11 0.84
CA HIS A 279 -8.13 -1.49 0.16
C HIS A 279 -6.91 -0.77 0.73
N GLY A 280 -6.42 0.27 0.06
CA GLY A 280 -5.24 1.00 0.48
C GLY A 280 -5.43 1.77 1.78
N ILE A 281 -4.36 1.92 2.56
CA ILE A 281 -4.34 2.63 3.84
C ILE A 281 -3.07 3.47 3.94
N ALA A 282 -3.16 4.70 4.44
CA ALA A 282 -2.02 5.58 4.60
C ALA A 282 -2.23 6.56 5.77
N VAL A 283 -1.14 7.13 6.27
CA VAL A 283 -1.20 8.27 7.19
C VAL A 283 -1.41 9.54 6.37
N GLY A 284 -2.44 10.28 6.70
CA GLY A 284 -2.82 11.53 6.04
C GLY A 284 -2.01 12.74 6.48
N PRO A 285 -2.17 13.89 5.81
CA PRO A 285 -1.44 15.11 6.11
C PRO A 285 -1.77 15.71 7.48
N ASP A 286 -2.90 15.33 8.05
CA ASP A 286 -3.39 15.72 9.35
C ASP A 286 -2.99 14.74 10.49
N GLY A 287 -2.16 13.74 10.16
CA GLY A 287 -1.74 12.67 11.07
C GLY A 287 -2.80 11.59 11.32
N ALA A 288 -4.02 11.75 10.81
CA ALA A 288 -5.04 10.70 10.85
C ALA A 288 -4.70 9.57 9.88
N VAL A 289 -5.19 8.37 10.16
CA VAL A 289 -5.11 7.26 9.21
C VAL A 289 -6.29 7.36 8.23
N TRP A 290 -6.01 7.11 6.96
CA TRP A 290 -7.01 7.14 5.89
C TRP A 290 -6.99 5.84 5.10
N THR A 291 -8.17 5.38 4.68
CA THR A 291 -8.31 4.19 3.83
C THR A 291 -9.23 4.46 2.65
N ALA A 292 -8.93 3.83 1.52
CA ALA A 292 -9.75 3.85 0.33
C ALA A 292 -10.84 2.77 0.42
N LEU A 293 -12.09 3.16 0.17
CA LEU A 293 -13.25 2.29 0.15
C LEU A 293 -13.77 2.16 -1.29
N GLU A 294 -13.86 0.94 -1.81
CA GLU A 294 -14.22 0.70 -3.22
C GLU A 294 -15.62 1.23 -3.57
N THR A 295 -16.47 1.43 -2.57
CA THR A 295 -17.81 2.01 -2.69
C THR A 295 -17.85 3.52 -3.03
N GLY A 296 -16.69 4.16 -3.26
CA GLY A 296 -16.60 5.56 -3.69
C GLY A 296 -16.26 6.57 -2.60
N ALA A 297 -15.73 6.12 -1.46
CA ALA A 297 -15.38 6.99 -0.34
C ALA A 297 -13.93 6.80 0.14
N LEU A 298 -13.41 7.78 0.88
CA LEU A 298 -12.25 7.63 1.76
C LEU A 298 -12.74 7.69 3.21
N ALA A 299 -12.26 6.79 4.05
CA ALA A 299 -12.52 6.84 5.48
C ALA A 299 -11.34 7.44 6.23
N ARG A 300 -11.61 8.38 7.14
CA ARG A 300 -10.66 9.03 8.05
C ARG A 300 -10.83 8.47 9.44
N ILE A 301 -9.75 7.97 10.00
CA ILE A 301 -9.69 7.33 11.32
C ILE A 301 -8.84 8.17 12.24
N THR A 302 -9.40 8.59 13.39
CA THR A 302 -8.70 9.34 14.44
C THR A 302 -8.80 8.62 15.78
N THR A 303 -7.74 8.73 16.57
CA THR A 303 -7.66 8.27 17.96
C THR A 303 -7.65 9.46 18.89
N SER A 304 -8.39 9.40 20.01
CA SER A 304 -8.45 10.43 21.04
C SER A 304 -8.23 9.85 22.43
#